data_f63717818adebb4fa6a96f0e22544d98
#
_entry.id   f63717818adebb4fa6a96f0e22544d98
#
_cell.length_a   1.000
_cell.length_b   1.000
_cell.length_c   1.000
_cell.angle_alpha   90.00
_cell.angle_beta   90.00
_cell.angle_gamma   90.00
#
_symmetry.space_group_name_H-M   'P 1'
#
loop_
_entity.id
_entity.type
_entity.pdbx_description
1 polymer ?
#
loop_
_entity_poly.entity_id
_entity_poly.type
_entity_poly.pdbx_seq_one_letter_code
_entity_poly.pdbx_strand_id
1 'polypeptide(L)'
;VIHHETFSFYAFMTQPTSIANEPTQRLTAFSAIAIIVGIVIGAGIFKTPSMVAGVTGDAGWLLVAWFLGGLISLAGALCYAELATTYPHAGGDYHFLARAFGKDISFLYAWAKATVINTGSIALLAFVFGDYMTKAINLGPYSSAIWAIGVVVALTLINLIGISASSWVQTLLTIIEVTGLILVAIAGFYISGDAPASPAFFSSTPSLGMFGLAMVFVLLTYGGWNEAAYISAEVRGGRRAIVPVILMSILILTLIYLLVNIALLAGLGLEGLSKSSAVAADLMGKAFGPWGERTLGIFVAVAALTSINATMIVGARTNYALGKDWPALRFMGHWEGGRGSPIRGYLVQSAICLALVIFGIFQTDGFGVMVEFTA
;
A
#
# COMPACT_ATOMS: atom_id res chain seq x y z
N VAL A 1 -14.09 67.82 -16.70
CA VAL A 1 -14.74 66.79 -17.52
C VAL A 1 -13.64 65.95 -18.14
N ILE A 2 -13.13 64.90 -17.51
CA ILE A 2 -12.40 63.69 -18.02
C ILE A 2 -11.90 62.96 -16.78
N HIS A 3 -12.71 62.07 -16.22
CA HIS A 3 -12.29 61.01 -15.26
C HIS A 3 -13.43 60.03 -15.07
N HIS A 4 -13.68 59.11 -16.00
CA HIS A 4 -14.60 57.97 -15.72
C HIS A 4 -14.54 56.87 -16.77
N GLU A 5 -13.34 56.41 -17.22
CA GLU A 5 -13.30 55.22 -18.08
C GLU A 5 -12.11 54.27 -17.84
N THR A 6 -11.33 54.38 -16.78
CA THR A 6 -10.18 53.49 -16.54
C THR A 6 -10.42 52.40 -15.49
N PHE A 7 -11.65 52.27 -14.93
CA PHE A 7 -11.95 51.31 -13.87
C PHE A 7 -12.56 49.99 -14.36
N SER A 8 -12.94 49.87 -15.62
CA SER A 8 -13.63 48.69 -16.15
C SER A 8 -12.68 47.62 -16.74
N PHE A 9 -11.43 47.94 -17.01
CA PHE A 9 -10.49 46.96 -17.65
C PHE A 9 -9.74 46.08 -16.65
N TYR A 10 -9.62 46.50 -15.38
CA TYR A 10 -8.97 45.67 -14.32
C TYR A 10 -9.92 44.67 -13.69
N ALA A 11 -11.21 44.79 -13.80
CA ALA A 11 -12.21 43.86 -13.29
C ALA A 11 -12.37 42.59 -14.16
N PHE A 12 -11.85 42.61 -15.40
CA PHE A 12 -11.94 41.45 -16.32
C PHE A 12 -10.76 40.51 -16.22
N MET A 13 -9.67 40.87 -15.53
CA MET A 13 -8.47 40.03 -15.36
C MET A 13 -8.40 39.28 -14.04
N THR A 14 -9.37 39.47 -13.15
CA THR A 14 -9.48 38.68 -11.92
C THR A 14 -10.76 37.85 -11.91
N GLN A 15 -11.00 37.07 -12.98
CA GLN A 15 -11.84 35.88 -12.80
C GLN A 15 -11.01 34.87 -11.99
N PRO A 16 -11.50 34.36 -10.84
CA PRO A 16 -10.84 33.29 -10.14
C PRO A 16 -10.77 32.12 -11.12
N THR A 17 -9.56 31.77 -11.55
CA THR A 17 -9.28 30.53 -12.28
C THR A 17 -9.95 29.41 -11.53
N SER A 18 -10.91 28.78 -12.17
CA SER A 18 -11.85 27.82 -11.64
C SER A 18 -11.18 26.87 -10.63
N ILE A 19 -11.68 26.87 -9.40
CA ILE A 19 -11.43 25.90 -8.31
C ILE A 19 -11.64 24.43 -8.77
N ALA A 20 -12.07 24.21 -10.01
CA ALA A 20 -12.38 22.92 -10.61
C ALA A 20 -11.18 22.01 -10.91
N ASN A 21 -9.93 22.52 -10.87
CA ASN A 21 -8.74 21.78 -11.33
C ASN A 21 -7.73 21.48 -10.22
N GLU A 22 -8.13 21.53 -8.95
CA GLU A 22 -7.24 21.24 -7.80
C GLU A 22 -7.87 20.22 -6.85
N PRO A 23 -7.04 19.48 -6.08
CA PRO A 23 -7.52 18.56 -5.05
C PRO A 23 -8.42 19.25 -4.03
N THR A 24 -9.56 18.66 -3.73
CA THR A 24 -10.52 19.13 -2.72
C THR A 24 -10.62 18.14 -1.58
N GLN A 25 -10.91 18.61 -0.35
CA GLN A 25 -10.99 17.78 0.86
C GLN A 25 -12.24 16.88 0.84
N ARG A 26 -12.13 15.70 0.23
CA ARG A 26 -13.22 14.73 0.09
C ARG A 26 -13.06 13.49 0.98
N LEU A 27 -11.84 13.13 1.35
CA LEU A 27 -11.55 11.94 2.16
C LEU A 27 -11.88 12.18 3.63
N THR A 28 -12.66 11.27 4.22
CA THR A 28 -12.84 11.23 5.68
C THR A 28 -11.56 10.71 6.34
N ALA A 29 -11.36 10.99 7.63
CA ALA A 29 -10.23 10.44 8.38
C ALA A 29 -10.24 8.89 8.34
N PHE A 30 -11.42 8.27 8.46
CA PHE A 30 -11.57 6.82 8.40
C PHE A 30 -11.16 6.25 7.03
N SER A 31 -11.59 6.86 5.93
CA SER A 31 -11.18 6.44 4.58
C SER A 31 -9.68 6.64 4.34
N ALA A 32 -9.09 7.70 4.89
CA ALA A 32 -7.66 7.94 4.79
C ALA A 32 -6.85 6.89 5.58
N ILE A 33 -7.29 6.53 6.81
CA ILE A 33 -6.71 5.43 7.58
C ILE A 33 -6.82 4.12 6.80
N ALA A 34 -7.98 3.81 6.22
CA ALA A 34 -8.19 2.60 5.43
C ALA A 34 -7.26 2.53 4.20
N ILE A 35 -7.00 3.66 3.52
CA ILE A 35 -6.04 3.72 2.41
C ILE A 35 -4.63 3.41 2.91
N ILE A 36 -4.19 4.04 4.01
CA ILE A 36 -2.84 3.86 4.56
C ILE A 36 -2.66 2.42 5.08
N VAL A 37 -3.61 1.93 5.87
CA VAL A 37 -3.57 0.57 6.42
C VAL A 37 -3.57 -0.47 5.30
N GLY A 38 -4.43 -0.32 4.30
CA GLY A 38 -4.53 -1.26 3.19
C GLY A 38 -3.36 -1.19 2.20
N ILE A 39 -2.56 -0.11 2.15
CA ILE A 39 -1.33 -0.09 1.35
C ILE A 39 -0.17 -0.77 2.07
N VAL A 40 -0.15 -0.67 3.41
CA VAL A 40 0.91 -1.26 4.25
C VAL A 40 0.67 -2.75 4.49
N ILE A 41 -0.57 -3.17 4.76
CA ILE A 41 -0.91 -4.58 4.88
C ILE A 41 -0.88 -5.20 3.47
N GLY A 42 0.23 -5.81 3.12
CA GLY A 42 0.38 -6.54 1.87
C GLY A 42 0.67 -8.03 2.13
N ALA A 43 1.11 -8.73 1.09
CA ALA A 43 1.49 -10.14 1.20
C ALA A 43 2.65 -10.38 2.21
N GLY A 44 3.38 -9.33 2.60
CA GLY A 44 4.51 -9.41 3.52
C GLY A 44 4.17 -10.04 4.86
N ILE A 45 3.06 -9.62 5.49
CA ILE A 45 2.68 -10.14 6.83
C ILE A 45 2.37 -11.63 6.85
N PHE A 46 2.03 -12.23 5.70
CA PHE A 46 1.77 -13.67 5.58
C PHE A 46 3.04 -14.52 5.39
N LYS A 47 4.22 -13.90 5.15
CA LYS A 47 5.48 -14.57 4.89
C LYS A 47 6.62 -14.12 5.80
N THR A 48 6.76 -12.83 6.04
CA THR A 48 7.86 -12.24 6.81
C THR A 48 8.00 -12.80 8.24
N PRO A 49 6.93 -13.14 8.98
CA PRO A 49 7.06 -13.75 10.30
C PRO A 49 7.96 -14.98 10.34
N SER A 50 7.86 -15.85 9.34
CA SER A 50 8.74 -17.04 9.21
C SER A 50 10.20 -16.65 9.02
N MET A 51 10.47 -15.67 8.15
CA MET A 51 11.83 -15.18 7.89
C MET A 51 12.46 -14.58 9.15
N VAL A 52 11.70 -13.73 9.86
CA VAL A 52 12.15 -13.11 11.11
C VAL A 52 12.40 -14.17 12.19
N ALA A 53 11.52 -15.17 12.33
CA ALA A 53 11.69 -16.29 13.26
C ALA A 53 12.96 -17.10 12.96
N GLY A 54 13.21 -17.39 11.67
CA GLY A 54 14.40 -18.11 11.22
C GLY A 54 15.71 -17.38 11.50
N VAL A 55 15.68 -16.04 11.37
CA VAL A 55 16.87 -15.19 11.58
C VAL A 55 17.11 -14.89 13.05
N THR A 56 16.05 -14.63 13.84
CA THR A 56 16.20 -14.33 15.26
C THR A 56 16.46 -15.57 16.12
N GLY A 57 15.92 -16.74 15.72
CA GLY A 57 16.05 -18.00 16.45
C GLY A 57 15.45 -17.97 17.87
N ASP A 58 14.70 -16.93 18.25
CA ASP A 58 14.14 -16.72 19.57
C ASP A 58 12.83 -15.94 19.50
N ALA A 59 11.83 -16.38 20.27
CA ALA A 59 10.48 -15.78 20.26
C ALA A 59 10.45 -14.36 20.83
N GLY A 60 11.24 -14.07 21.86
CA GLY A 60 11.34 -12.73 22.45
C GLY A 60 11.94 -11.73 21.47
N TRP A 61 13.06 -12.08 20.85
CA TRP A 61 13.71 -11.22 19.86
C TRP A 61 12.89 -11.03 18.60
N LEU A 62 12.10 -12.03 18.19
CA LEU A 62 11.12 -11.87 17.10
C LEU A 62 10.13 -10.77 17.44
N LEU A 63 9.48 -10.84 18.61
CA LEU A 63 8.48 -9.82 19.02
C LEU A 63 9.12 -8.45 19.23
N VAL A 64 10.34 -8.38 19.77
CA VAL A 64 11.12 -7.13 19.87
C VAL A 64 11.35 -6.53 18.50
N ALA A 65 11.70 -7.31 17.48
CA ALA A 65 11.90 -6.81 16.12
C ALA A 65 10.61 -6.18 15.55
N TRP A 66 9.46 -6.84 15.69
CA TRP A 66 8.18 -6.31 15.24
C TRP A 66 7.75 -5.06 16.02
N PHE A 67 7.96 -5.00 17.32
CA PHE A 67 7.67 -3.82 18.13
C PHE A 67 8.58 -2.64 17.74
N LEU A 68 9.89 -2.87 17.60
CA LEU A 68 10.84 -1.84 17.16
C LEU A 68 10.56 -1.37 15.75
N GLY A 69 10.14 -2.26 14.84
CA GLY A 69 9.67 -1.87 13.51
C GLY A 69 8.52 -0.87 13.55
N GLY A 70 7.55 -1.11 14.44
CA GLY A 70 6.45 -0.16 14.69
C GLY A 70 6.94 1.18 15.24
N LEU A 71 7.88 1.19 16.21
CA LEU A 71 8.45 2.41 16.76
C LEU A 71 9.25 3.22 15.74
N ILE A 72 10.07 2.56 14.92
CA ILE A 72 10.85 3.21 13.86
C ILE A 72 9.91 3.78 12.81
N SER A 73 8.88 3.02 12.40
CA SER A 73 7.85 3.49 11.47
C SER A 73 7.08 4.68 12.04
N LEU A 74 6.78 4.67 13.35
CA LEU A 74 6.13 5.79 14.03
C LEU A 74 7.01 7.05 14.01
N ALA A 75 8.31 6.92 14.27
CA ALA A 75 9.25 8.04 14.20
C ALA A 75 9.31 8.63 12.78
N GLY A 76 9.39 7.78 11.75
CA GLY A 76 9.32 8.21 10.35
C GLY A 76 7.98 8.87 10.02
N ALA A 77 6.87 8.29 10.50
CA ALA A 77 5.53 8.82 10.29
C ALA A 77 5.33 10.21 10.94
N LEU A 78 5.95 10.49 12.08
CA LEU A 78 5.96 11.83 12.69
C LEU A 78 6.67 12.86 11.80
N CYS A 79 7.81 12.50 11.20
CA CYS A 79 8.50 13.37 10.23
C CYS A 79 7.62 13.66 9.01
N TYR A 80 6.94 12.64 8.49
CA TYR A 80 6.01 12.80 7.36
C TYR A 80 4.75 13.58 7.73
N ALA A 81 4.25 13.43 8.95
CA ALA A 81 3.14 14.23 9.46
C ALA A 81 3.51 15.72 9.49
N GLU A 82 4.74 16.06 9.91
CA GLU A 82 5.27 17.43 9.86
C GLU A 82 5.34 17.95 8.42
N LEU A 83 5.94 17.17 7.49
CA LEU A 83 6.02 17.54 6.08
C LEU A 83 4.64 17.71 5.44
N ALA A 84 3.73 16.76 5.68
CA ALA A 84 2.38 16.78 5.10
C ALA A 84 1.51 17.91 5.65
N THR A 85 1.75 18.34 6.89
CA THR A 85 1.05 19.50 7.48
C THR A 85 1.64 20.82 7.04
N THR A 86 2.96 20.89 6.84
CA THR A 86 3.65 22.10 6.43
C THR A 86 3.49 22.36 4.93
N TYR A 87 3.54 21.29 4.12
CA TYR A 87 3.50 21.34 2.66
C TYR A 87 2.46 20.37 2.09
N PRO A 88 1.15 20.54 2.38
CA PRO A 88 0.11 19.64 1.87
C PRO A 88 0.03 19.74 0.34
N HIS A 89 0.31 18.63 -0.36
CA HIS A 89 0.32 18.58 -1.81
C HIS A 89 0.04 17.17 -2.32
N ALA A 90 -0.74 17.04 -3.41
CA ALA A 90 -1.03 15.75 -4.01
C ALA A 90 0.20 15.04 -4.60
N GLY A 91 1.30 15.75 -4.80
CA GLY A 91 2.57 15.19 -5.25
C GLY A 91 3.37 14.46 -4.16
N GLY A 92 2.97 14.53 -2.87
CA GLY A 92 3.64 13.82 -1.78
C GLY A 92 5.17 14.00 -1.79
N ASP A 93 5.90 12.86 -1.80
CA ASP A 93 7.37 12.83 -1.81
C ASP A 93 7.98 13.63 -2.97
N TYR A 94 7.37 13.59 -4.16
CA TYR A 94 7.80 14.40 -5.30
C TYR A 94 7.88 15.88 -4.95
N HIS A 95 6.84 16.39 -4.28
CA HIS A 95 6.79 17.79 -3.85
C HIS A 95 7.83 18.10 -2.78
N PHE A 96 8.04 17.20 -1.82
CA PHE A 96 9.04 17.39 -0.77
C PHE A 96 10.46 17.37 -1.34
N LEU A 97 10.76 16.44 -2.25
CA LEU A 97 12.05 16.36 -2.93
C LEU A 97 12.31 17.57 -3.83
N ALA A 98 11.29 18.09 -4.51
CA ALA A 98 11.43 19.30 -5.31
C ALA A 98 11.82 20.52 -4.48
N ARG A 99 11.30 20.63 -3.25
CA ARG A 99 11.64 21.68 -2.31
C ARG A 99 13.03 21.52 -1.69
N ALA A 100 13.45 20.29 -1.41
CA ALA A 100 14.72 19.98 -0.75
C ALA A 100 15.91 19.95 -1.72
N PHE A 101 15.74 19.35 -2.90
CA PHE A 101 16.81 19.00 -3.81
C PHE A 101 16.62 19.55 -5.24
N GLY A 102 15.53 20.27 -5.49
CA GLY A 102 15.23 20.86 -6.79
C GLY A 102 14.50 19.94 -7.76
N LYS A 103 14.19 20.50 -8.96
CA LYS A 103 13.29 19.87 -9.92
C LYS A 103 13.85 18.60 -10.56
N ASP A 104 15.16 18.53 -10.80
CA ASP A 104 15.76 17.41 -11.54
C ASP A 104 15.72 16.11 -10.73
N ILE A 105 16.13 16.18 -9.45
CA ILE A 105 16.09 15.01 -8.54
C ILE A 105 14.66 14.56 -8.30
N SER A 106 13.74 15.50 -8.09
CA SER A 106 12.34 15.17 -7.89
C SER A 106 11.69 14.55 -9.14
N PHE A 107 12.10 15.01 -10.33
CA PHE A 107 11.67 14.42 -11.60
C PHE A 107 12.12 12.96 -11.72
N LEU A 108 13.40 12.69 -11.50
CA LEU A 108 13.93 11.31 -11.57
C LEU A 108 13.18 10.37 -10.61
N TYR A 109 12.95 10.82 -9.37
CA TYR A 109 12.19 10.05 -8.39
C TYR A 109 10.75 9.78 -8.86
N ALA A 110 10.04 10.84 -9.26
CA ALA A 110 8.64 10.69 -9.67
C ALA A 110 8.48 9.91 -10.98
N TRP A 111 9.45 10.05 -11.90
CA TRP A 111 9.50 9.26 -13.13
C TRP A 111 9.71 7.77 -12.81
N ALA A 112 10.68 7.44 -11.97
CA ALA A 112 10.91 6.05 -11.53
C ALA A 112 9.66 5.49 -10.81
N LYS A 113 9.04 6.29 -9.94
CA LYS A 113 7.81 5.90 -9.24
C LYS A 113 6.65 5.66 -10.21
N ALA A 114 6.48 6.51 -11.22
CA ALA A 114 5.39 6.43 -12.19
C ALA A 114 5.56 5.29 -13.21
N THR A 115 6.81 4.97 -13.61
CA THR A 115 7.08 4.02 -14.69
C THR A 115 7.54 2.65 -14.22
N VAL A 116 8.17 2.56 -13.05
CA VAL A 116 8.78 1.32 -12.52
C VAL A 116 8.13 0.90 -11.20
N ILE A 117 8.27 1.72 -10.15
CA ILE A 117 7.93 1.28 -8.79
C ILE A 117 6.43 1.00 -8.64
N ASN A 118 5.57 1.99 -8.87
CA ASN A 118 4.13 1.82 -8.70
C ASN A 118 3.54 0.86 -9.75
N THR A 119 3.92 1.01 -11.01
CA THR A 119 3.37 0.19 -12.10
C THR A 119 3.84 -1.24 -12.04
N GLY A 120 5.11 -1.47 -11.68
CA GLY A 120 5.65 -2.80 -11.45
C GLY A 120 5.00 -3.46 -10.22
N SER A 121 4.84 -2.74 -9.11
CA SER A 121 4.13 -3.24 -7.92
C SER A 121 2.68 -3.63 -8.22
N ILE A 122 1.96 -2.81 -9.00
CA ILE A 122 0.60 -3.14 -9.42
C ILE A 122 0.58 -4.39 -10.29
N ALA A 123 1.48 -4.52 -11.27
CA ALA A 123 1.55 -5.68 -12.16
C ALA A 123 1.91 -6.95 -11.38
N LEU A 124 2.89 -6.89 -10.48
CA LEU A 124 3.27 -7.97 -9.58
C LEU A 124 2.09 -8.45 -8.73
N LEU A 125 1.41 -7.53 -8.05
CA LEU A 125 0.26 -7.86 -7.21
C LEU A 125 -0.94 -8.37 -8.03
N ALA A 126 -1.09 -7.90 -9.27
CA ALA A 126 -2.10 -8.41 -10.19
C ALA A 126 -1.84 -9.89 -10.57
N PHE A 127 -0.58 -10.30 -10.76
CA PHE A 127 -0.24 -11.71 -10.92
C PHE A 127 -0.49 -12.51 -9.65
N VAL A 128 -0.13 -12.00 -8.46
CA VAL A 128 -0.49 -12.64 -7.17
C VAL A 128 -1.99 -12.90 -7.10
N PHE A 129 -2.81 -11.88 -7.35
CA PHE A 129 -4.26 -12.04 -7.43
C PHE A 129 -4.68 -13.09 -8.45
N GLY A 130 -4.11 -13.04 -9.65
CA GLY A 130 -4.38 -13.98 -10.74
C GLY A 130 -4.06 -15.44 -10.39
N ASP A 131 -2.95 -15.68 -9.69
CA ASP A 131 -2.55 -17.01 -9.26
C ASP A 131 -3.52 -17.61 -8.24
N TYR A 132 -3.98 -16.80 -7.26
CA TYR A 132 -5.00 -17.24 -6.31
C TYR A 132 -6.36 -17.47 -6.98
N MET A 133 -6.77 -16.58 -7.88
CA MET A 133 -8.02 -16.76 -8.65
C MET A 133 -7.98 -17.96 -9.57
N THR A 134 -6.84 -18.28 -10.17
CA THR A 134 -6.67 -19.46 -11.01
C THR A 134 -6.88 -20.77 -10.24
N LYS A 135 -6.52 -20.81 -8.95
CA LYS A 135 -6.81 -21.97 -8.08
C LYS A 135 -8.32 -22.14 -7.84
N ALA A 136 -9.07 -21.06 -7.84
CA ALA A 136 -10.53 -21.10 -7.69
C ALA A 136 -11.24 -21.36 -9.02
N ILE A 137 -10.84 -20.64 -10.08
CA ILE A 137 -11.44 -20.71 -11.42
C ILE A 137 -10.31 -20.65 -12.45
N ASN A 138 -10.01 -21.79 -13.07
CA ASN A 138 -8.98 -21.90 -14.09
C ASN A 138 -9.56 -21.55 -15.47
N LEU A 139 -9.01 -20.52 -16.12
CA LEU A 139 -9.40 -20.04 -17.45
C LEU A 139 -8.47 -20.55 -18.57
N GLY A 140 -7.65 -21.58 -18.29
CA GLY A 140 -6.71 -22.15 -19.24
C GLY A 140 -5.26 -21.72 -19.00
N PRO A 141 -4.37 -21.92 -20.00
CA PRO A 141 -2.91 -21.73 -19.83
C PRO A 141 -2.49 -20.33 -19.39
N TYR A 142 -3.26 -19.31 -19.71
CA TYR A 142 -3.00 -17.91 -19.38
C TYR A 142 -3.91 -17.38 -18.26
N SER A 143 -4.50 -18.28 -17.45
CA SER A 143 -5.52 -17.93 -16.45
C SER A 143 -5.05 -16.82 -15.49
N SER A 144 -3.84 -16.91 -14.93
CA SER A 144 -3.28 -15.90 -14.02
C SER A 144 -3.21 -14.52 -14.69
N ALA A 145 -2.72 -14.45 -15.92
CA ALA A 145 -2.62 -13.20 -16.66
C ALA A 145 -4.01 -12.62 -17.05
N ILE A 146 -4.98 -13.48 -17.40
CA ILE A 146 -6.37 -13.05 -17.69
C ILE A 146 -6.98 -12.40 -16.44
N TRP A 147 -6.82 -13.01 -15.27
CA TRP A 147 -7.27 -12.45 -14.01
C TRP A 147 -6.51 -11.17 -13.66
N ALA A 148 -5.18 -11.12 -13.91
CA ALA A 148 -4.36 -9.93 -13.69
C ALA A 148 -4.81 -8.74 -14.56
N ILE A 149 -5.07 -8.97 -15.84
CA ILE A 149 -5.64 -7.94 -16.73
C ILE A 149 -7.03 -7.51 -16.22
N GLY A 150 -7.88 -8.48 -15.90
CA GLY A 150 -9.22 -8.22 -15.41
C GLY A 150 -9.25 -7.33 -14.17
N VAL A 151 -8.39 -7.59 -13.18
CA VAL A 151 -8.33 -6.79 -11.96
C VAL A 151 -7.80 -5.39 -12.19
N VAL A 152 -6.75 -5.22 -13.03
CA VAL A 152 -6.22 -3.89 -13.37
C VAL A 152 -7.30 -3.06 -14.08
N VAL A 153 -8.02 -3.64 -15.03
CA VAL A 153 -9.12 -2.96 -15.74
C VAL A 153 -10.25 -2.62 -14.78
N ALA A 154 -10.70 -3.56 -13.95
CA ALA A 154 -11.82 -3.34 -13.03
C ALA A 154 -11.52 -2.22 -12.01
N LEU A 155 -10.34 -2.25 -11.38
CA LEU A 155 -9.93 -1.21 -10.42
C LEU A 155 -9.70 0.13 -11.12
N THR A 156 -9.19 0.14 -12.37
CA THR A 156 -9.10 1.36 -13.17
C THR A 156 -10.49 1.97 -13.37
N LEU A 157 -11.47 1.19 -13.82
CA LEU A 157 -12.84 1.68 -14.01
C LEU A 157 -13.44 2.26 -12.73
N ILE A 158 -13.24 1.60 -11.59
CA ILE A 158 -13.69 2.11 -10.27
C ILE A 158 -13.04 3.46 -9.96
N ASN A 159 -11.73 3.59 -10.18
CA ASN A 159 -10.98 4.82 -9.93
C ASN A 159 -11.39 5.97 -10.89
N LEU A 160 -11.83 5.65 -12.11
CA LEU A 160 -12.35 6.64 -13.06
C LEU A 160 -13.74 7.18 -12.67
N ILE A 161 -14.53 6.47 -11.86
CA ILE A 161 -15.79 6.99 -11.30
C ILE A 161 -15.49 8.18 -10.39
N GLY A 162 -14.43 8.12 -9.60
CA GLY A 162 -13.92 9.18 -8.75
C GLY A 162 -13.48 8.72 -7.37
N ILE A 163 -12.86 9.63 -6.62
CA ILE A 163 -12.25 9.32 -5.32
C ILE A 163 -13.25 8.78 -4.29
N SER A 164 -14.51 9.18 -4.33
CA SER A 164 -15.53 8.69 -3.39
C SER A 164 -15.82 7.20 -3.59
N ALA A 165 -15.95 6.74 -4.84
CA ALA A 165 -16.15 5.32 -5.15
C ALA A 165 -14.89 4.51 -4.84
N SER A 166 -13.72 4.99 -5.27
CA SER A 166 -12.43 4.35 -5.04
C SER A 166 -12.12 4.21 -3.54
N SER A 167 -12.32 5.26 -2.74
CA SER A 167 -12.08 5.20 -1.30
C SER A 167 -13.08 4.32 -0.54
N TRP A 168 -14.32 4.21 -1.02
CA TRP A 168 -15.30 3.28 -0.46
C TRP A 168 -14.89 1.83 -0.71
N VAL A 169 -14.52 1.50 -1.96
CA VAL A 169 -14.00 0.16 -2.30
C VAL A 169 -12.74 -0.14 -1.49
N GLN A 170 -11.80 0.81 -1.39
CA GLN A 170 -10.61 0.66 -0.57
C GLN A 170 -10.95 0.36 0.89
N THR A 171 -11.88 1.10 1.47
CA THR A 171 -12.31 0.91 2.86
C THR A 171 -12.90 -0.48 3.07
N LEU A 172 -13.76 -0.94 2.14
CA LEU A 172 -14.35 -2.28 2.21
C LEU A 172 -13.27 -3.37 2.13
N LEU A 173 -12.35 -3.27 1.15
CA LEU A 173 -11.26 -4.23 0.98
C LEU A 173 -10.35 -4.27 2.21
N THR A 174 -9.99 -3.12 2.77
CA THR A 174 -9.17 -3.04 3.99
C THR A 174 -9.87 -3.66 5.21
N ILE A 175 -11.18 -3.47 5.36
CA ILE A 175 -11.95 -4.13 6.43
C ILE A 175 -11.90 -5.65 6.27
N ILE A 176 -12.09 -6.17 5.05
CA ILE A 176 -12.02 -7.61 4.78
C ILE A 176 -10.61 -8.14 5.07
N GLU A 177 -9.58 -7.43 4.64
CA GLU A 177 -8.17 -7.78 4.86
C GLU A 177 -7.81 -7.83 6.35
N VAL A 178 -8.16 -6.79 7.12
CA VAL A 178 -7.95 -6.76 8.58
C VAL A 178 -8.74 -7.88 9.27
N THR A 179 -9.97 -8.15 8.82
CA THR A 179 -10.77 -9.27 9.33
C THR A 179 -10.06 -10.60 9.07
N GLY A 180 -9.45 -10.77 7.89
CA GLY A 180 -8.64 -11.95 7.56
C GLY A 180 -7.46 -12.14 8.51
N LEU A 181 -6.72 -11.07 8.83
CA LEU A 181 -5.62 -11.13 9.80
C LEU A 181 -6.10 -11.44 11.22
N ILE A 182 -7.25 -10.91 11.63
CA ILE A 182 -7.87 -11.25 12.92
C ILE A 182 -8.27 -12.73 12.95
N LEU A 183 -8.82 -13.27 11.86
CA LEU A 183 -9.14 -14.70 11.77
C LEU A 183 -7.90 -15.58 11.84
N VAL A 184 -6.79 -15.18 11.20
CA VAL A 184 -5.49 -15.86 11.36
C VAL A 184 -5.04 -15.83 12.82
N ALA A 185 -5.19 -14.70 13.50
CA ALA A 185 -4.85 -14.59 14.92
C ALA A 185 -5.74 -15.49 15.80
N ILE A 186 -7.05 -15.52 15.54
CA ILE A 186 -7.99 -16.40 16.24
C ILE A 186 -7.60 -17.87 16.01
N ALA A 187 -7.28 -18.26 14.77
CA ALA A 187 -6.84 -19.62 14.45
C ALA A 187 -5.59 -20.01 15.25
N GLY A 188 -4.60 -19.11 15.34
CA GLY A 188 -3.38 -19.36 16.11
C GLY A 188 -3.64 -19.62 17.60
N PHE A 189 -4.47 -18.80 18.21
CA PHE A 189 -4.86 -18.99 19.61
C PHE A 189 -5.75 -20.24 19.82
N TYR A 190 -6.59 -20.58 18.85
CA TYR A 190 -7.45 -21.76 18.91
C TYR A 190 -6.64 -23.07 19.00
N ILE A 191 -5.56 -23.18 18.21
CA ILE A 191 -4.71 -24.39 18.20
C ILE A 191 -3.52 -24.30 19.17
N SER A 192 -3.41 -23.26 19.98
CA SER A 192 -2.28 -23.06 20.89
C SER A 192 -2.14 -24.14 21.97
N GLY A 193 -3.25 -24.82 22.30
CA GLY A 193 -3.23 -25.96 23.24
C GLY A 193 -2.52 -27.19 22.73
N ASP A 194 -2.40 -27.37 21.42
CA ASP A 194 -1.74 -28.50 20.76
C ASP A 194 -0.30 -28.17 20.33
N ALA A 195 0.16 -26.93 20.62
CA ALA A 195 1.50 -26.50 20.25
C ALA A 195 2.57 -27.17 21.12
N PRO A 196 3.74 -27.54 20.55
CA PRO A 196 4.90 -27.94 21.35
C PRO A 196 5.25 -26.85 22.33
N ALA A 197 5.80 -27.24 23.50
CA ALA A 197 6.07 -26.42 24.69
C ALA A 197 6.31 -24.94 24.43
N SER A 198 5.73 -24.09 25.30
CA SER A 198 5.82 -22.62 25.21
C SER A 198 7.20 -22.16 24.75
N PRO A 199 7.30 -21.32 23.73
CA PRO A 199 8.59 -20.87 23.21
C PRO A 199 9.35 -20.18 24.34
N ALA A 200 10.61 -20.56 24.52
CA ALA A 200 11.48 -19.86 25.45
C ALA A 200 11.73 -18.45 24.93
N PHE A 201 11.50 -17.47 25.80
CA PHE A 201 11.75 -16.06 25.48
C PHE A 201 13.16 -15.69 25.96
N PHE A 202 13.93 -15.02 25.10
CA PHE A 202 15.28 -14.54 25.39
C PHE A 202 16.26 -15.62 25.84
N SER A 203 16.08 -16.84 25.34
CA SER A 203 16.97 -17.98 25.59
C SER A 203 18.27 -17.89 24.80
N SER A 204 18.26 -17.23 23.68
CA SER A 204 19.39 -16.96 22.81
C SER A 204 19.40 -15.51 22.36
N THR A 205 20.57 -14.93 22.14
CA THR A 205 20.71 -13.56 21.62
C THR A 205 21.23 -13.63 20.19
N PRO A 206 20.47 -13.14 19.19
CA PRO A 206 20.95 -13.10 17.81
C PRO A 206 22.15 -12.16 17.70
N SER A 207 23.07 -12.44 16.78
CA SER A 207 24.14 -11.50 16.47
C SER A 207 23.55 -10.18 15.93
N LEU A 208 24.29 -9.08 16.07
CA LEU A 208 23.85 -7.77 15.58
C LEU A 208 23.51 -7.79 14.09
N GLY A 209 24.27 -8.53 13.27
CA GLY A 209 24.00 -8.69 11.83
C GLY A 209 22.69 -9.44 11.56
N MET A 210 22.42 -10.52 12.30
CA MET A 210 21.18 -11.29 12.16
C MET A 210 19.98 -10.47 12.63
N PHE A 211 20.08 -9.75 13.73
CA PHE A 211 19.01 -8.86 14.16
C PHE A 211 18.78 -7.71 13.16
N GLY A 212 19.86 -7.15 12.59
CA GLY A 212 19.78 -6.16 11.53
C GLY A 212 19.02 -6.70 10.30
N LEU A 213 19.29 -7.94 9.89
CA LEU A 213 18.57 -8.59 8.80
C LEU A 213 17.09 -8.81 9.13
N ALA A 214 16.76 -9.20 10.37
CA ALA A 214 15.39 -9.29 10.84
C ALA A 214 14.68 -7.93 10.72
N MET A 215 15.35 -6.83 11.12
CA MET A 215 14.81 -5.48 11.00
C MET A 215 14.58 -5.05 9.55
N VAL A 216 15.43 -5.47 8.59
CA VAL A 216 15.17 -5.23 7.16
C VAL A 216 13.84 -5.85 6.74
N PHE A 217 13.59 -7.12 7.05
CA PHE A 217 12.33 -7.78 6.72
C PHE A 217 11.12 -7.13 7.38
N VAL A 218 11.25 -6.76 8.65
CA VAL A 218 10.19 -6.09 9.40
C VAL A 218 9.88 -4.72 8.81
N LEU A 219 10.89 -3.88 8.57
CA LEU A 219 10.69 -2.53 8.02
C LEU A 219 10.16 -2.54 6.60
N LEU A 220 10.53 -3.53 5.77
CA LEU A 220 9.90 -3.75 4.47
C LEU A 220 8.40 -4.06 4.61
N THR A 221 8.02 -4.85 5.63
CA THR A 221 6.60 -5.19 5.87
C THR A 221 5.81 -4.02 6.43
N TYR A 222 6.45 -3.12 7.18
CA TYR A 222 5.85 -1.87 7.63
C TYR A 222 5.83 -0.79 6.52
N GLY A 223 6.53 -0.97 5.40
CA GLY A 223 6.64 0.04 4.33
C GLY A 223 5.28 0.46 3.74
N GLY A 224 5.21 1.69 3.21
CA GLY A 224 4.01 2.22 2.55
C GLY A 224 3.26 3.31 3.32
N TRP A 225 3.49 3.51 4.62
CA TRP A 225 2.83 4.57 5.41
C TRP A 225 3.17 6.00 4.94
N ASN A 226 4.32 6.21 4.30
CA ASN A 226 4.72 7.46 3.68
C ASN A 226 3.78 7.89 2.54
N GLU A 227 3.05 6.94 1.95
CA GLU A 227 2.06 7.21 0.90
C GLU A 227 0.89 8.09 1.39
N ALA A 228 0.71 8.22 2.72
CA ALA A 228 -0.21 9.19 3.33
C ALA A 228 0.03 10.64 2.86
N ALA A 229 1.28 10.99 2.50
CA ALA A 229 1.62 12.32 2.00
C ALA A 229 0.84 12.69 0.73
N TYR A 230 0.59 11.73 -0.16
CA TYR A 230 -0.09 11.97 -1.45
C TYR A 230 -1.58 12.26 -1.32
N ILE A 231 -2.21 11.81 -0.24
CA ILE A 231 -3.63 12.07 0.05
C ILE A 231 -3.83 13.21 1.05
N SER A 232 -2.75 13.79 1.58
CA SER A 232 -2.79 14.80 2.64
C SER A 232 -3.62 16.04 2.29
N ALA A 233 -3.59 16.46 1.02
CA ALA A 233 -4.37 17.59 0.52
C ALA A 233 -5.88 17.30 0.42
N GLU A 234 -6.29 16.04 0.43
CA GLU A 234 -7.68 15.61 0.23
C GLU A 234 -8.38 15.19 1.52
N VAL A 235 -7.69 15.11 2.65
CA VAL A 235 -8.26 14.73 3.95
C VAL A 235 -9.08 15.90 4.52
N ARG A 236 -10.35 15.61 4.88
CA ARG A 236 -11.24 16.59 5.52
C ARG A 236 -10.68 17.02 6.87
N GLY A 237 -10.70 18.32 7.14
CA GLY A 237 -10.07 18.90 8.33
C GLY A 237 -8.62 19.33 8.13
N GLY A 238 -8.05 19.04 6.95
CA GLY A 238 -6.73 19.53 6.53
C GLY A 238 -5.60 19.15 7.51
N ARG A 239 -4.74 20.13 7.81
CA ARG A 239 -3.55 19.93 8.67
C ARG A 239 -3.83 19.29 10.03
N ARG A 240 -4.99 19.59 10.66
CA ARG A 240 -5.34 19.06 11.98
C ARG A 240 -5.76 17.59 11.94
N ALA A 241 -6.24 17.12 10.81
CA ALA A 241 -6.71 15.74 10.65
C ALA A 241 -5.63 14.78 10.20
N ILE A 242 -4.63 15.25 9.41
CA ILE A 242 -3.63 14.35 8.82
C ILE A 242 -2.69 13.72 9.86
N VAL A 243 -2.31 14.46 10.90
CA VAL A 243 -1.44 13.94 11.96
C VAL A 243 -2.07 12.73 12.67
N PRO A 244 -3.28 12.86 13.26
CA PRO A 244 -3.92 11.71 13.91
C PRO A 244 -4.21 10.58 12.92
N VAL A 245 -4.50 10.85 11.65
CA VAL A 245 -4.68 9.81 10.62
C VAL A 245 -3.43 8.96 10.47
N ILE A 246 -2.26 9.60 10.27
CA ILE A 246 -0.98 8.89 10.10
C ILE A 246 -0.64 8.10 11.36
N LEU A 247 -0.71 8.72 12.55
CA LEU A 247 -0.35 8.09 13.82
C LEU A 247 -1.27 6.91 14.16
N MET A 248 -2.58 7.06 13.97
CA MET A 248 -3.54 5.98 14.19
C MET A 248 -3.33 4.82 13.23
N SER A 249 -2.98 5.09 11.97
CA SER A 249 -2.66 4.04 11.00
C SER A 249 -1.48 3.20 11.46
N ILE A 250 -0.36 3.81 11.89
CA ILE A 250 0.81 3.08 12.38
C ILE A 250 0.50 2.32 13.67
N LEU A 251 -0.27 2.91 14.59
CA LEU A 251 -0.66 2.24 15.83
C LEU A 251 -1.50 0.98 15.52
N ILE A 252 -2.51 1.10 14.65
CA ILE A 252 -3.35 -0.03 14.23
C ILE A 252 -2.48 -1.13 13.60
N LEU A 253 -1.57 -0.77 12.68
CA LEU A 253 -0.66 -1.70 12.03
C LEU A 253 0.23 -2.44 13.03
N THR A 254 0.83 -1.69 13.97
CA THR A 254 1.71 -2.27 14.99
C THR A 254 0.95 -3.26 15.87
N LEU A 255 -0.26 -2.91 16.30
CA LEU A 255 -1.09 -3.80 17.11
C LEU A 255 -1.50 -5.06 16.34
N ILE A 256 -1.92 -4.93 15.08
CA ILE A 256 -2.28 -6.07 14.23
C ILE A 256 -1.06 -6.97 14.00
N TYR A 257 0.08 -6.41 13.66
CA TYR A 257 1.28 -7.19 13.37
C TYR A 257 1.81 -7.93 14.62
N LEU A 258 1.82 -7.29 15.77
CA LEU A 258 2.15 -7.95 17.03
C LEU A 258 1.15 -9.06 17.36
N LEU A 259 -0.16 -8.80 17.23
CA LEU A 259 -1.20 -9.79 17.49
C LEU A 259 -1.04 -11.03 16.60
N VAL A 260 -0.83 -10.82 15.29
CA VAL A 260 -0.63 -11.92 14.34
C VAL A 260 0.63 -12.72 14.67
N ASN A 261 1.75 -12.05 14.98
CA ASN A 261 3.01 -12.75 15.32
C ASN A 261 2.90 -13.53 16.63
N ILE A 262 2.23 -13.01 17.65
CA ILE A 262 1.95 -13.71 18.90
C ILE A 262 1.09 -14.96 18.61
N ALA A 263 0.05 -14.83 17.80
CA ALA A 263 -0.84 -15.93 17.45
C ALA A 263 -0.14 -17.02 16.62
N LEU A 264 0.73 -16.62 15.66
CA LEU A 264 1.55 -17.55 14.89
C LEU A 264 2.52 -18.33 15.79
N LEU A 265 3.18 -17.66 16.74
CA LEU A 265 4.03 -18.30 17.74
C LEU A 265 3.23 -19.25 18.63
N ALA A 266 2.05 -18.85 19.08
CA ALA A 266 1.19 -19.66 19.93
C ALA A 266 0.69 -20.93 19.23
N GLY A 267 0.35 -20.84 17.93
CA GLY A 267 -0.22 -21.96 17.19
C GLY A 267 0.80 -22.91 16.54
N LEU A 268 1.95 -22.39 16.09
CA LEU A 268 2.97 -23.17 15.37
C LEU A 268 4.22 -23.44 16.19
N GLY A 269 4.44 -22.68 17.28
CA GLY A 269 5.72 -22.63 17.96
C GLY A 269 6.82 -21.96 17.11
N LEU A 270 7.96 -21.67 17.71
CA LEU A 270 9.06 -20.99 17.00
C LEU A 270 9.64 -21.86 15.87
N GLU A 271 9.80 -23.15 16.09
CA GLU A 271 10.34 -24.07 15.11
C GLU A 271 9.41 -24.26 13.91
N GLY A 272 8.10 -24.46 14.14
CA GLY A 272 7.10 -24.55 13.08
C GLY A 272 7.00 -23.26 12.28
N LEU A 273 7.06 -22.11 12.97
CA LEU A 273 7.05 -20.80 12.35
C LEU A 273 8.28 -20.57 11.45
N SER A 274 9.50 -20.88 11.93
CA SER A 274 10.75 -20.61 11.21
C SER A 274 10.96 -21.50 9.98
N LYS A 275 10.40 -22.70 9.98
CA LYS A 275 10.53 -23.68 8.87
C LYS A 275 9.44 -23.56 7.82
N SER A 276 8.39 -22.80 8.09
CA SER A 276 7.26 -22.67 7.18
C SER A 276 7.58 -21.77 5.99
N SER A 277 7.26 -22.20 4.79
CA SER A 277 7.32 -21.39 3.57
C SER A 277 6.02 -20.57 3.33
N ALA A 278 4.91 -20.98 3.99
CA ALA A 278 3.58 -20.36 3.84
C ALA A 278 2.85 -20.34 5.20
N VAL A 279 3.44 -19.62 6.15
CA VAL A 279 3.12 -19.71 7.59
C VAL A 279 1.63 -19.52 7.93
N ALA A 280 0.95 -18.59 7.30
CA ALA A 280 -0.47 -18.37 7.52
C ALA A 280 -1.33 -19.53 6.95
N ALA A 281 -0.90 -20.13 5.81
CA ALA A 281 -1.58 -21.29 5.23
C ALA A 281 -1.43 -22.52 6.12
N ASP A 282 -0.22 -22.76 6.63
CA ASP A 282 0.05 -23.86 7.54
C ASP A 282 -0.76 -23.75 8.83
N LEU A 283 -0.84 -22.53 9.40
CA LEU A 283 -1.66 -22.25 10.57
C LEU A 283 -3.14 -22.51 10.31
N MET A 284 -3.68 -21.93 9.25
CA MET A 284 -5.09 -22.06 8.88
C MET A 284 -5.45 -23.50 8.50
N GLY A 285 -4.51 -24.20 7.83
CA GLY A 285 -4.65 -25.62 7.50
C GLY A 285 -4.69 -26.50 8.75
N LYS A 286 -3.85 -26.23 9.75
CA LYS A 286 -3.90 -26.92 11.05
C LYS A 286 -5.19 -26.65 11.82
N ALA A 287 -5.65 -25.38 11.82
CA ALA A 287 -6.83 -24.99 12.58
C ALA A 287 -8.16 -25.48 11.96
N PHE A 288 -8.28 -25.41 10.63
CA PHE A 288 -9.57 -25.61 9.94
C PHE A 288 -9.48 -26.55 8.74
N GLY A 289 -8.33 -27.25 8.56
CA GLY A 289 -8.10 -28.16 7.44
C GLY A 289 -8.16 -27.45 6.08
N PRO A 290 -8.55 -28.16 5.00
CA PRO A 290 -8.54 -27.59 3.63
C PRO A 290 -9.40 -26.36 3.45
N TRP A 291 -10.42 -26.16 4.29
CA TRP A 291 -11.24 -24.95 4.28
C TRP A 291 -10.46 -23.73 4.78
N GLY A 292 -9.59 -23.91 5.79
CA GLY A 292 -8.71 -22.86 6.28
C GLY A 292 -7.76 -22.35 5.22
N GLU A 293 -7.12 -23.23 4.48
CA GLU A 293 -6.21 -22.89 3.38
C GLU A 293 -6.92 -22.13 2.25
N ARG A 294 -8.13 -22.59 1.85
CA ARG A 294 -8.93 -21.91 0.83
C ARG A 294 -9.36 -20.52 1.26
N THR A 295 -9.82 -20.40 2.50
CA THR A 295 -10.22 -19.09 3.08
C THR A 295 -9.05 -18.13 3.11
N LEU A 296 -7.86 -18.58 3.50
CA LEU A 296 -6.66 -17.76 3.44
C LEU A 296 -6.35 -17.30 2.02
N GLY A 297 -6.47 -18.18 1.02
CA GLY A 297 -6.28 -17.81 -0.38
C GLY A 297 -7.15 -16.64 -0.82
N ILE A 298 -8.40 -16.59 -0.36
CA ILE A 298 -9.31 -15.46 -0.60
C ILE A 298 -8.78 -14.19 0.08
N PHE A 299 -8.34 -14.26 1.33
CA PHE A 299 -7.80 -13.08 2.03
C PHE A 299 -6.53 -12.56 1.40
N VAL A 300 -5.63 -13.42 0.91
CA VAL A 300 -4.42 -12.98 0.18
C VAL A 300 -4.79 -12.32 -1.16
N ALA A 301 -5.78 -12.85 -1.87
CA ALA A 301 -6.30 -12.22 -3.08
C ALA A 301 -6.90 -10.83 -2.77
N VAL A 302 -7.67 -10.70 -1.68
CA VAL A 302 -8.21 -9.39 -1.24
C VAL A 302 -7.08 -8.45 -0.83
N ALA A 303 -6.05 -8.91 -0.12
CA ALA A 303 -4.88 -8.10 0.22
C ALA A 303 -4.16 -7.56 -1.02
N ALA A 304 -4.02 -8.39 -2.05
CA ALA A 304 -3.49 -7.93 -3.34
C ALA A 304 -4.38 -6.84 -3.97
N LEU A 305 -5.72 -7.02 -3.98
CA LEU A 305 -6.67 -6.00 -4.45
C LEU A 305 -6.55 -4.68 -3.70
N THR A 306 -6.45 -4.76 -2.37
CA THR A 306 -6.33 -3.60 -1.48
C THR A 306 -5.08 -2.80 -1.82
N SER A 307 -3.93 -3.48 -1.92
CA SER A 307 -2.65 -2.85 -2.24
C SER A 307 -2.61 -2.30 -3.67
N ILE A 308 -3.18 -3.01 -4.67
CA ILE A 308 -3.30 -2.51 -6.05
C ILE A 308 -4.10 -1.20 -6.06
N ASN A 309 -5.29 -1.19 -5.45
CA ASN A 309 -6.17 -0.03 -5.49
C ASN A 309 -5.54 1.18 -4.77
N ALA A 310 -4.93 0.97 -3.60
CA ALA A 310 -4.23 2.03 -2.87
C ALA A 310 -3.04 2.58 -3.69
N THR A 311 -2.23 1.73 -4.31
CA THR A 311 -1.11 2.14 -5.16
C THR A 311 -1.60 2.87 -6.42
N MET A 312 -2.74 2.47 -7.00
CA MET A 312 -3.38 3.22 -8.09
C MET A 312 -3.80 4.63 -7.64
N ILE A 313 -4.42 4.76 -6.46
CA ILE A 313 -4.82 6.05 -5.91
C ILE A 313 -3.62 6.99 -5.78
N VAL A 314 -2.53 6.52 -5.20
CA VAL A 314 -1.32 7.30 -4.96
C VAL A 314 -0.56 7.60 -6.26
N GLY A 315 -0.36 6.61 -7.11
CA GLY A 315 0.41 6.74 -8.34
C GLY A 315 -0.21 7.72 -9.35
N ALA A 316 -1.54 7.75 -9.44
CA ALA A 316 -2.23 8.73 -10.28
C ALA A 316 -1.96 10.17 -9.82
N ARG A 317 -1.74 10.41 -8.53
CA ARG A 317 -1.39 11.72 -7.96
C ARG A 317 0.04 12.11 -8.29
N THR A 318 0.96 11.16 -8.29
CA THR A 318 2.34 11.37 -8.78
C THR A 318 2.31 11.82 -10.25
N ASN A 319 1.55 11.12 -11.10
CA ASN A 319 1.40 11.47 -12.51
C ASN A 319 0.78 12.87 -12.70
N TYR A 320 -0.22 13.21 -11.89
CA TYR A 320 -0.82 14.54 -11.89
C TYR A 320 0.21 15.62 -11.54
N ALA A 321 0.99 15.42 -10.47
CA ALA A 321 2.01 16.38 -10.05
C ALA A 321 3.10 16.58 -11.11
N LEU A 322 3.58 15.49 -11.72
CA LEU A 322 4.49 15.56 -12.88
C LEU A 322 3.90 16.37 -14.04
N GLY A 323 2.62 16.13 -14.35
CA GLY A 323 1.93 16.85 -15.42
C GLY A 323 1.71 18.34 -15.15
N LYS A 324 1.66 18.74 -13.86
CA LYS A 324 1.58 20.17 -13.49
C LYS A 324 2.89 20.90 -13.70
N ASP A 325 4.02 20.25 -13.42
CA ASP A 325 5.33 20.90 -13.38
C ASP A 325 6.10 20.77 -14.69
N TRP A 326 5.81 19.72 -15.51
CA TRP A 326 6.56 19.42 -16.72
C TRP A 326 5.74 19.60 -17.99
N PRO A 327 6.11 20.55 -18.88
CA PRO A 327 5.34 20.86 -20.12
C PRO A 327 5.10 19.63 -21.02
N ALA A 328 6.10 18.76 -21.17
CA ALA A 328 5.98 17.53 -21.97
C ALA A 328 4.92 16.54 -21.43
N LEU A 329 4.63 16.59 -20.11
CA LEU A 329 3.69 15.71 -19.43
C LEU A 329 2.39 16.43 -19.06
N ARG A 330 2.19 17.65 -19.55
CA ARG A 330 1.03 18.51 -19.19
C ARG A 330 -0.32 17.85 -19.38
N PHE A 331 -0.43 16.90 -20.29
CA PHE A 331 -1.67 16.15 -20.51
C PHE A 331 -2.12 15.37 -19.27
N MET A 332 -1.22 14.95 -18.36
CA MET A 332 -1.53 14.29 -17.10
C MET A 332 -1.91 15.27 -15.98
N GLY A 333 -1.51 16.55 -16.10
CA GLY A 333 -1.68 17.60 -15.08
C GLY A 333 -3.10 18.15 -14.96
N HIS A 334 -4.13 17.35 -15.26
CA HIS A 334 -5.51 17.74 -15.19
C HIS A 334 -6.23 17.02 -14.03
N TRP A 335 -6.91 17.80 -13.18
CA TRP A 335 -7.72 17.30 -12.07
C TRP A 335 -9.21 17.47 -12.38
N GLU A 336 -9.95 16.38 -12.37
CA GLU A 336 -11.39 16.41 -12.60
C GLU A 336 -12.12 16.79 -11.31
N GLY A 337 -12.41 18.05 -11.13
CA GLY A 337 -13.04 18.60 -9.91
C GLY A 337 -14.36 17.92 -9.53
N GLY A 338 -15.21 17.58 -10.50
CA GLY A 338 -16.46 16.86 -10.27
C GLY A 338 -16.25 15.48 -9.65
N ARG A 339 -15.24 14.74 -10.11
CA ARG A 339 -14.88 13.40 -9.64
C ARG A 339 -13.86 13.39 -8.50
N GLY A 340 -13.20 14.54 -8.25
CA GLY A 340 -12.14 14.65 -7.25
C GLY A 340 -10.93 13.77 -7.55
N SER A 341 -10.53 13.64 -8.83
CA SER A 341 -9.63 12.59 -9.26
C SER A 341 -8.83 12.98 -10.51
N PRO A 342 -7.53 12.65 -10.60
CA PRO A 342 -6.70 12.87 -11.78
C PRO A 342 -6.89 11.74 -12.81
N ILE A 343 -7.99 11.75 -13.56
CA ILE A 343 -8.39 10.67 -14.49
C ILE A 343 -7.28 10.31 -15.47
N ARG A 344 -6.63 11.30 -16.08
CA ARG A 344 -5.55 11.06 -17.05
C ARG A 344 -4.35 10.40 -16.40
N GLY A 345 -4.04 10.73 -15.15
CA GLY A 345 -3.01 10.08 -14.35
C GLY A 345 -3.28 8.58 -14.16
N TYR A 346 -4.53 8.20 -13.86
CA TYR A 346 -4.95 6.79 -13.77
C TYR A 346 -4.80 6.07 -15.10
N LEU A 347 -5.28 6.65 -16.21
CA LEU A 347 -5.21 6.02 -17.53
C LEU A 347 -3.77 5.73 -17.95
N VAL A 348 -2.85 6.67 -17.75
CA VAL A 348 -1.43 6.46 -18.05
C VAL A 348 -0.83 5.34 -17.21
N GLN A 349 -1.06 5.36 -15.90
CA GLN A 349 -0.59 4.32 -15.00
C GLN A 349 -1.12 2.95 -15.39
N SER A 350 -2.43 2.86 -15.63
CA SER A 350 -3.08 1.60 -16.02
C SER A 350 -2.59 1.07 -17.37
N ALA A 351 -2.33 1.96 -18.32
CA ALA A 351 -1.76 1.56 -19.61
C ALA A 351 -0.38 0.93 -19.46
N ILE A 352 0.49 1.52 -18.61
CA ILE A 352 1.81 0.95 -18.31
C ILE A 352 1.65 -0.38 -17.56
N CYS A 353 0.77 -0.47 -16.56
CA CYS A 353 0.51 -1.73 -15.85
C CYS A 353 0.04 -2.83 -16.78
N LEU A 354 -0.91 -2.55 -17.67
CA LEU A 354 -1.39 -3.53 -18.64
C LEU A 354 -0.30 -3.96 -19.61
N ALA A 355 0.56 -3.04 -20.08
CA ALA A 355 1.70 -3.37 -20.90
C ALA A 355 2.69 -4.31 -20.17
N LEU A 356 2.96 -4.06 -18.87
CA LEU A 356 3.79 -4.93 -18.04
C LEU A 356 3.16 -6.31 -17.82
N VAL A 357 1.85 -6.40 -17.56
CA VAL A 357 1.15 -7.68 -17.43
C VAL A 357 1.18 -8.44 -18.75
N ILE A 358 0.94 -7.78 -19.89
CA ILE A 358 1.03 -8.38 -21.22
C ILE A 358 2.48 -8.87 -21.49
N PHE A 359 3.48 -8.06 -21.13
CA PHE A 359 4.89 -8.49 -21.26
C PHE A 359 5.16 -9.75 -20.41
N GLY A 360 4.63 -9.81 -19.19
CA GLY A 360 4.75 -10.97 -18.29
C GLY A 360 4.11 -12.25 -18.87
N ILE A 361 3.12 -12.17 -19.78
CA ILE A 361 2.52 -13.35 -20.45
C ILE A 361 3.56 -14.09 -21.31
N PHE A 362 4.49 -13.39 -21.93
CA PHE A 362 5.53 -13.94 -22.79
C PHE A 362 6.72 -14.51 -22.01
N GLN A 363 6.70 -14.41 -20.67
CA GLN A 363 7.75 -14.93 -19.79
C GLN A 363 7.29 -16.24 -19.14
N THR A 364 8.23 -17.11 -18.82
CA THR A 364 7.96 -18.39 -18.12
C THR A 364 7.46 -18.17 -16.69
N ASP A 365 7.87 -17.06 -16.05
CA ASP A 365 7.46 -16.64 -14.71
C ASP A 365 7.16 -15.14 -14.71
N GLY A 366 5.89 -14.80 -14.99
CA GLY A 366 5.44 -13.41 -15.03
C GLY A 366 5.59 -12.68 -13.68
N PHE A 367 5.40 -13.39 -12.57
CA PHE A 367 5.60 -12.84 -11.22
C PHE A 367 7.07 -12.53 -10.96
N GLY A 368 7.97 -13.51 -11.20
CA GLY A 368 9.41 -13.33 -10.98
C GLY A 368 9.99 -12.16 -11.79
N VAL A 369 9.60 -12.05 -13.06
CA VAL A 369 10.01 -10.93 -13.93
C VAL A 369 9.52 -9.58 -13.38
N MET A 370 8.29 -9.51 -12.83
CA MET A 370 7.80 -8.26 -12.22
C MET A 370 8.54 -7.93 -10.92
N VAL A 371 8.97 -8.92 -10.14
CA VAL A 371 9.85 -8.71 -8.98
C VAL A 371 11.17 -8.09 -9.42
N GLU A 372 11.85 -8.67 -10.40
CA GLU A 372 13.13 -8.18 -10.92
C GLU A 372 13.00 -6.76 -11.52
N PHE A 373 11.88 -6.48 -12.19
CA PHE A 373 11.62 -5.15 -12.76
C PHE A 373 11.42 -4.08 -11.69
N THR A 374 10.83 -4.44 -10.53
CA THR A 374 10.43 -3.49 -9.49
C THR A 374 11.52 -3.29 -8.43
N ALA A 375 12.41 -4.27 -8.23
CA ALA A 375 13.51 -4.24 -7.26
C ALA A 375 14.66 -3.34 -7.73
#